data_714bbe7aa9c9f9747919c06edceb40a1
#
_entry.id   714bbe7aa9c9f9747919c06edceb40a1
#
_cell.length_a   1.000
_cell.length_b   1.000
_cell.length_c   1.000
_cell.angle_alpha   90.00
_cell.angle_beta   90.00
_cell.angle_gamma   90.00
#
_symmetry.space_group_name_H-M   'P 1'
#
loop_
_entity.id
_entity.type
_entity.pdbx_description
1 polymer ?
#
loop_
_entity_poly.entity_id
_entity_poly.type
_entity_poly.pdbx_seq_one_letter_code
_entity_poly.pdbx_strand_id
1 'polypeptide(L)'
;SEEWSGLPIKMCEMLAAVPSSYYIERVAVNNTANIVKAKKAIAKAFRYQKEGKGFCMVEVLSTCPTNWGMSPVEAMTWLEENMIPYYPLGVYKDKEAK
;
A
#
# COMPACT_ATOMS: atom_id res chain seq x y z
N SER A 1 -18.72 -1.68 13.28
CA SER A 1 -18.57 -2.86 13.98
C SER A 1 -17.80 -3.91 13.24
N GLU A 2 -17.38 -4.81 13.97
CA GLU A 2 -16.50 -5.77 13.41
C GLU A 2 -17.20 -6.72 12.52
N GLU A 3 -18.44 -6.84 12.70
CA GLU A 3 -19.10 -7.76 11.85
C GLU A 3 -19.09 -7.29 10.44
N TRP A 4 -19.05 -6.00 10.24
CA TRP A 4 -18.99 -5.56 8.89
C TRP A 4 -17.79 -6.01 8.24
N SER A 5 -16.83 -6.08 9.02
CA SER A 5 -15.58 -6.21 8.46
C SER A 5 -15.46 -7.46 7.73
N GLY A 6 -16.14 -8.41 8.18
CA GLY A 6 -15.76 -9.62 7.66
C GLY A 6 -14.28 -9.66 7.76
N LEU A 7 -13.67 -10.30 6.82
CA LEU A 7 -12.24 -10.47 6.85
C LEU A 7 -11.55 -9.37 6.07
N PRO A 8 -10.48 -8.81 6.63
CA PRO A 8 -9.67 -7.86 5.88
C PRO A 8 -9.10 -8.53 4.66
N ILE A 9 -9.08 -7.82 3.56
CA ILE A 9 -8.56 -8.35 2.31
C ILE A 9 -7.15 -7.84 2.09
N LYS A 10 -6.23 -8.77 1.90
CA LYS A 10 -4.84 -8.43 1.61
C LYS A 10 -4.67 -8.33 0.10
N MET A 11 -5.02 -7.16 -0.42
CA MET A 11 -5.10 -6.95 -1.85
C MET A 11 -3.78 -7.16 -2.58
N CYS A 12 -2.70 -6.65 -2.02
CA CYS A 12 -1.41 -6.78 -2.69
C CYS A 12 -1.01 -8.24 -2.83
N GLU A 13 -1.21 -9.00 -1.78
CA GLU A 13 -0.89 -10.42 -1.80
C GLU A 13 -1.73 -11.16 -2.84
N MET A 14 -3.02 -10.84 -2.89
CA MET A 14 -3.92 -11.48 -3.83
C MET A 14 -3.57 -11.13 -5.26
N LEU A 15 -3.36 -9.85 -5.53
CA LEU A 15 -3.12 -9.40 -6.90
C LEU A 15 -1.74 -9.80 -7.40
N ALA A 16 -0.78 -9.95 -6.50
CA ALA A 16 0.54 -10.40 -6.92
C ALA A 16 0.51 -11.82 -7.47
N ALA A 17 -0.48 -12.61 -7.06
CA ALA A 17 -0.62 -13.97 -7.54
C ALA A 17 -1.25 -14.06 -8.93
N VAL A 18 -1.84 -12.97 -9.42
CA VAL A 18 -2.49 -12.97 -10.73
C VAL A 18 -1.42 -12.88 -11.81
N PRO A 19 -1.43 -13.82 -12.78
CA PRO A 19 -0.33 -13.80 -13.79
C PRO A 19 -0.24 -12.53 -14.59
N SER A 20 -1.35 -11.85 -14.83
CA SER A 20 -1.34 -10.64 -15.65
C SER A 20 -0.89 -9.39 -14.89
N SER A 21 -0.75 -9.46 -13.58
CA SER A 21 -0.26 -8.30 -12.84
C SER A 21 1.23 -8.12 -13.10
N TYR A 22 1.67 -6.88 -13.13
CA TYR A 22 3.05 -6.57 -13.47
C TYR A 22 3.81 -5.97 -12.31
N TYR A 23 3.19 -5.05 -11.58
CA TYR A 23 3.84 -4.35 -10.47
C TYR A 23 2.82 -4.09 -9.37
N ILE A 24 3.09 -4.61 -8.19
CA ILE A 24 2.20 -4.48 -7.03
C ILE A 24 3.05 -4.09 -5.84
N GLU A 25 2.73 -2.97 -5.22
CA GLU A 25 3.48 -2.52 -4.06
C GLU A 25 2.55 -1.92 -3.02
N ARG A 26 2.86 -2.15 -1.75
CA ARG A 26 2.14 -1.51 -0.64
C ARG A 26 3.07 -0.50 0.02
N VAL A 27 2.57 0.73 0.16
CA VAL A 27 3.33 1.82 0.75
C VAL A 27 2.51 2.50 1.83
N ALA A 28 3.13 3.40 2.55
CA ALA A 28 2.44 4.19 3.57
C ALA A 28 2.96 5.62 3.52
N VAL A 29 2.23 6.53 4.16
CA VAL A 29 2.61 7.93 4.18
C VAL A 29 2.71 8.43 5.63
N ASN A 30 3.14 7.54 6.52
CA ASN A 30 3.19 7.82 7.94
C ASN A 30 4.45 8.55 8.38
N ASN A 31 5.45 8.66 7.52
CA ASN A 31 6.65 9.43 7.84
C ASN A 31 7.31 9.84 6.54
N THR A 32 8.32 10.70 6.65
CA THR A 32 8.96 11.27 5.47
C THR A 32 9.59 10.21 4.57
N ALA A 33 10.27 9.25 5.17
CA ALA A 33 10.94 8.21 4.38
C ALA A 33 9.91 7.40 3.60
N ASN A 34 8.80 7.05 4.23
CA ASN A 34 7.76 6.28 3.56
C ASN A 34 7.06 7.10 2.49
N ILE A 35 6.90 8.41 2.70
CA ILE A 35 6.33 9.28 1.68
C ILE A 35 7.20 9.27 0.42
N VAL A 36 8.53 9.33 0.60
CA VAL A 36 9.44 9.27 -0.55
C VAL A 36 9.27 7.94 -1.29
N LYS A 37 9.17 6.84 -0.55
CA LYS A 37 8.95 5.53 -1.16
C LYS A 37 7.62 5.47 -1.89
N ALA A 38 6.59 6.06 -1.32
CA ALA A 38 5.27 6.09 -1.96
C ALA A 38 5.33 6.86 -3.27
N LYS A 39 6.00 8.00 -3.29
CA LYS A 39 6.12 8.77 -4.51
C LYS A 39 6.85 8.00 -5.59
N LYS A 40 7.91 7.29 -5.22
CA LYS A 40 8.66 6.48 -6.19
C LYS A 40 7.82 5.34 -6.72
N ALA A 41 7.04 4.70 -5.86
CA ALA A 41 6.18 3.60 -6.28
C ALA A 41 5.14 4.08 -7.28
N ILE A 42 4.52 5.20 -6.98
CA ILE A 42 3.50 5.76 -7.86
C ILE A 42 4.10 6.14 -9.20
N ALA A 43 5.28 6.76 -9.18
CA ALA A 43 5.95 7.14 -10.42
C ALA A 43 6.31 5.91 -11.25
N LYS A 44 6.77 4.84 -10.59
CA LYS A 44 7.09 3.60 -11.29
C LYS A 44 5.85 2.98 -11.91
N ALA A 45 4.74 2.98 -11.18
CA ALA A 45 3.49 2.43 -11.71
C ALA A 45 3.04 3.19 -12.96
N PHE A 46 3.13 4.51 -12.92
CA PHE A 46 2.78 5.31 -14.10
C PHE A 46 3.72 5.05 -15.26
N ARG A 47 5.01 4.91 -14.99
CA ARG A 47 5.95 4.62 -16.04
C ARG A 47 5.64 3.29 -16.71
N TYR A 48 5.41 2.25 -15.93
CA TYR A 48 5.05 0.94 -16.48
C TYR A 48 3.74 1.02 -17.26
N GLN A 49 2.78 1.78 -16.77
CA GLN A 49 1.51 1.92 -17.46
C GLN A 49 1.71 2.62 -18.79
N LYS A 50 2.52 3.67 -18.82
CA LYS A 50 2.80 4.41 -20.03
C LYS A 50 3.52 3.54 -21.05
N GLU A 51 4.35 2.64 -20.57
CA GLU A 51 5.10 1.74 -21.45
C GLU A 51 4.29 0.50 -21.84
N GLY A 52 3.07 0.40 -21.35
CA GLY A 52 2.21 -0.72 -21.72
C GLY A 52 2.65 -2.06 -21.16
N LYS A 53 3.30 -2.05 -19.99
CA LYS A 53 3.86 -3.28 -19.44
C LYS A 53 2.83 -4.25 -18.89
N GLY A 54 1.77 -3.74 -18.27
CA GLY A 54 0.75 -4.59 -17.70
C GLY A 54 0.04 -3.92 -16.55
N PHE A 55 -0.70 -4.72 -15.78
CA PHE A 55 -1.49 -4.19 -14.68
C PHE A 55 -0.61 -3.83 -13.50
N CYS A 56 -0.79 -2.61 -12.99
CA CYS A 56 -0.03 -2.13 -11.84
C CYS A 56 -0.97 -1.62 -10.77
N MET A 57 -0.60 -1.83 -9.51
CA MET A 57 -1.35 -1.30 -8.39
C MET A 57 -0.40 -0.89 -7.28
N VAL A 58 -0.65 0.28 -6.71
CA VAL A 58 0.04 0.73 -5.51
C VAL A 58 -1.02 0.97 -4.46
N GLU A 59 -0.92 0.23 -3.37
CA GLU A 59 -1.84 0.39 -2.24
C GLU A 59 -1.19 1.29 -1.21
N VAL A 60 -1.89 2.37 -0.83
CA VAL A 60 -1.36 3.32 0.14
C VAL A 60 -2.12 3.16 1.44
N LEU A 61 -1.41 2.75 2.49
CA LEU A 61 -2.01 2.66 3.80
C LEU A 61 -2.06 4.04 4.43
N SER A 62 -3.23 4.40 4.92
CA SER A 62 -3.40 5.66 5.59
C SER A 62 -4.46 5.50 6.67
N THR A 63 -4.53 6.47 7.57
CA THR A 63 -5.55 6.46 8.59
C THR A 63 -6.62 7.45 8.23
N CYS A 64 -7.75 7.33 8.91
CA CYS A 64 -8.80 8.32 8.83
C CYS A 64 -8.87 9.03 10.17
N PRO A 65 -8.12 10.09 10.38
CA PRO A 65 -7.99 10.71 11.70
C PRO A 65 -9.33 11.16 12.28
N THR A 66 -10.24 11.55 11.42
CA THR A 66 -11.52 12.07 11.90
C THR A 66 -12.34 11.00 12.58
N ASN A 67 -12.10 9.74 12.30
CA ASN A 67 -12.91 8.68 12.88
C ASN A 67 -12.53 8.34 14.30
N TRP A 68 -11.33 8.66 14.71
CA TRP A 68 -10.82 8.11 15.96
C TRP A 68 -10.58 9.17 17.02
N GLY A 69 -10.84 10.43 16.71
CA GLY A 69 -10.52 11.50 17.64
C GLY A 69 -9.04 11.62 17.93
N MET A 70 -8.21 11.07 17.06
CA MET A 70 -6.77 11.14 17.26
C MET A 70 -6.20 12.38 16.62
N SER A 71 -5.11 12.88 17.20
CA SER A 71 -4.31 13.88 16.50
C SER A 71 -3.65 13.22 15.30
N PRO A 72 -3.16 14.03 14.35
CA PRO A 72 -2.43 13.45 13.21
C PRO A 72 -1.23 12.61 13.63
N VAL A 73 -0.52 13.04 14.67
CA VAL A 73 0.63 12.28 15.14
C VAL A 73 0.20 10.95 15.71
N GLU A 74 -0.87 10.95 16.51
CA GLU A 74 -1.38 9.71 17.08
C GLU A 74 -1.85 8.76 16.01
N ALA A 75 -2.47 9.29 14.96
CA ALA A 75 -2.96 8.45 13.86
C ALA A 75 -1.79 7.79 13.13
N MET A 76 -0.70 8.53 12.92
CA MET A 76 0.48 7.96 12.27
C MET A 76 1.10 6.86 13.11
N THR A 77 1.19 7.08 14.41
CA THR A 77 1.73 6.06 15.32
C THR A 77 0.84 4.83 15.32
N TRP A 78 -0.48 5.04 15.35
CA TRP A 78 -1.41 3.94 15.34
C TRP A 78 -1.28 3.10 14.07
N LEU A 79 -1.13 3.77 12.94
CA LEU A 79 -0.93 3.07 11.68
C LEU A 79 0.32 2.21 11.72
N GLU A 80 1.41 2.78 12.24
CA GLU A 80 2.68 2.09 12.30
C GLU A 80 2.61 0.88 13.21
N GLU A 81 1.91 1.00 14.34
CA GLU A 81 1.89 -0.07 15.33
C GLU A 81 0.82 -1.13 15.06
N ASN A 82 -0.26 -0.75 14.40
CA ASN A 82 -1.41 -1.64 14.28
C ASN A 82 -1.73 -2.06 12.84
N MET A 83 -1.40 -1.25 11.86
CA MET A 83 -1.73 -1.60 10.47
C MET A 83 -0.57 -2.20 9.72
N ILE A 84 0.60 -1.56 9.81
CA ILE A 84 1.75 -2.03 9.02
C ILE A 84 2.16 -3.45 9.38
N PRO A 85 2.17 -3.85 10.65
CA PRO A 85 2.52 -5.26 10.95
C PRO A 85 1.57 -6.26 10.31
N TYR A 86 0.30 -5.89 10.16
CA TYR A 86 -0.68 -6.78 9.56
C TYR A 86 -0.68 -6.69 8.04
N TYR A 87 -0.37 -5.51 7.50
CA TYR A 87 -0.28 -5.26 6.07
C TYR A 87 1.14 -4.79 5.77
N PRO A 88 2.10 -5.70 5.70
CA PRO A 88 3.50 -5.27 5.55
C PRO A 88 3.74 -4.49 4.27
N LEU A 89 4.54 -3.44 4.41
CA LEU A 89 4.90 -2.64 3.25
C LEU A 89 5.93 -3.38 2.42
N GLY A 90 5.94 -3.10 1.14
CA GLY A 90 6.96 -3.65 0.27
C GLY A 90 6.45 -3.91 -1.13
N VAL A 91 7.35 -4.39 -1.96
CA VAL A 91 7.07 -4.76 -3.34
C VAL A 91 6.63 -6.20 -3.34
N TYR A 92 5.40 -6.45 -3.76
CA TYR A 92 4.86 -7.79 -3.80
C TYR A 92 5.06 -8.44 -5.16
N LYS A 93 5.19 -7.60 -6.20
CA LYS A 93 5.49 -8.09 -7.53
C LYS A 93 6.09 -6.96 -8.35
N ASP A 94 7.14 -7.25 -9.09
CA ASP A 94 7.73 -6.32 -10.04
C ASP A 94 8.44 -7.16 -11.07
N LYS A 95 7.85 -7.30 -12.24
CA LYS A 95 8.40 -8.18 -13.25
C LYS A 95 9.73 -7.70 -13.81
N GLU A 96 10.12 -6.45 -13.51
CA GLU A 96 11.42 -5.95 -13.93
C GLU A 96 12.47 -6.06 -12.84
N ALA A 97 12.09 -6.44 -11.62
CA ALA A 97 13.06 -6.60 -10.53
C ALA A 97 13.86 -7.89 -10.73
N LYS A 98 15.09 -7.84 -10.29
CA LYS A 98 15.97 -8.99 -10.38
C LYS A 98 15.89 -9.86 -9.16
#